data_75e70599796e808e0711b457e23f3fce
#
_entry.id   75e70599796e808e0711b457e23f3fce
#
_cell.length_a   1.000
_cell.length_b   1.000
_cell.length_c   1.000
_cell.angle_alpha   90.00
_cell.angle_beta   90.00
_cell.angle_gamma   90.00
#
_symmetry.space_group_name_H-M   'P 1'
#
loop_
_entity.id
_entity.type
_entity.pdbx_description
1 polymer ?
#
loop_
_entity_poly.entity_id
_entity_poly.type
_entity_poly.pdbx_seq_one_letter_code
_entity_poly.pdbx_strand_id
1 'polypeptide(L)'
;ARCSPPCAAASRTEGPPPPRTPALSSCAPLLRCPRGAVHHWQTRLYVRGCLPAARSGKVKALAHITGGGLLENLPRVLPAEAAAQVDAAAWTPPAVFGWLAGVTKAGSTEMLRTFNCGVGMVLVCSAEHADEVLAMLAAAGEPAACRIGCLTARADGAPQVDVRGTDAWGWA
;
A
#
# COMPACT_ATOMS: atom_id res chain seq x y z
N ALA A 1 -57.04 -8.55 -42.22
CA ALA A 1 -55.66 -8.91 -41.98
C ALA A 1 -54.82 -7.64 -41.99
N ARG A 2 -54.40 -7.20 -40.80
CA ARG A 2 -53.46 -6.05 -40.66
C ARG A 2 -52.14 -6.59 -40.19
N CYS A 3 -51.10 -6.40 -41.01
CA CYS A 3 -49.70 -6.65 -40.67
C CYS A 3 -49.22 -5.62 -39.65
N SER A 4 -48.70 -6.08 -38.53
CA SER A 4 -47.93 -5.26 -37.61
C SER A 4 -46.45 -5.23 -38.04
N PRO A 5 -45.76 -4.09 -37.95
CA PRO A 5 -44.36 -4.02 -38.31
C PRO A 5 -43.45 -4.66 -37.22
N PRO A 6 -42.23 -5.14 -37.60
CA PRO A 6 -41.31 -5.77 -36.67
C PRO A 6 -40.67 -4.74 -35.75
N CYS A 7 -40.55 -5.15 -34.49
CA CYS A 7 -39.88 -4.41 -33.43
C CYS A 7 -38.38 -4.22 -33.79
N ALA A 8 -37.92 -2.99 -33.81
CA ALA A 8 -36.53 -2.65 -34.06
C ALA A 8 -35.64 -3.14 -32.87
N ALA A 9 -34.68 -3.98 -33.19
CA ALA A 9 -33.65 -4.39 -32.24
C ALA A 9 -32.76 -3.18 -31.90
N ALA A 10 -32.79 -2.74 -30.66
CA ALA A 10 -31.86 -1.75 -30.17
C ALA A 10 -30.46 -2.37 -30.11
N SER A 11 -29.56 -1.89 -30.95
CA SER A 11 -28.14 -2.21 -30.91
C SER A 11 -27.58 -1.68 -29.59
N ARG A 12 -27.18 -2.57 -28.65
CA ARG A 12 -26.37 -2.20 -27.51
C ARG A 12 -25.00 -1.82 -28.02
N THR A 13 -24.65 -0.55 -27.93
CA THR A 13 -23.26 -0.11 -28.08
C THR A 13 -22.51 -0.63 -26.83
N GLU A 14 -21.76 -1.69 -27.00
CA GLU A 14 -20.80 -2.14 -25.98
C GLU A 14 -19.79 -1.02 -25.79
N GLY A 15 -19.75 -0.46 -24.58
CA GLY A 15 -18.70 0.48 -24.17
C GLY A 15 -17.32 -0.20 -24.24
N PRO A 16 -16.24 0.59 -24.30
CA PRO A 16 -14.90 0.02 -24.32
C PRO A 16 -14.72 -0.94 -23.15
N PRO A 17 -14.05 -2.10 -23.36
CA PRO A 17 -13.82 -3.08 -22.31
C PRO A 17 -13.06 -2.40 -21.14
N PRO A 18 -13.33 -2.78 -19.89
CA PRO A 18 -12.62 -2.24 -18.74
C PRO A 18 -11.12 -2.50 -18.92
N PRO A 19 -10.25 -1.59 -18.44
CA PRO A 19 -8.81 -1.77 -18.54
C PRO A 19 -8.43 -3.13 -17.93
N ARG A 20 -7.71 -3.93 -18.71
CA ARG A 20 -7.23 -5.24 -18.26
C ARG A 20 -6.33 -5.02 -17.06
N THR A 21 -6.70 -5.57 -15.91
CA THR A 21 -5.83 -5.66 -14.74
C THR A 21 -4.56 -6.41 -15.16
N PRO A 22 -3.36 -5.82 -15.01
CA PRO A 22 -2.14 -6.54 -15.37
C PRO A 22 -2.06 -7.81 -14.52
N ALA A 23 -1.83 -8.94 -15.17
CA ALA A 23 -1.65 -10.21 -14.49
C ALA A 23 -0.56 -10.05 -13.43
N LEU A 24 -0.87 -10.43 -12.19
CA LEU A 24 0.08 -10.46 -11.06
C LEU A 24 1.07 -11.61 -11.25
N SER A 25 1.87 -11.58 -12.31
CA SER A 25 2.82 -12.64 -12.63
C SER A 25 4.15 -12.51 -11.89
N SER A 26 4.36 -11.41 -11.17
CA SER A 26 5.55 -11.21 -10.33
C SER A 26 5.17 -10.45 -9.06
N CYS A 27 5.86 -10.78 -7.96
CA CYS A 27 5.70 -10.10 -6.68
C CYS A 27 6.01 -8.61 -6.84
N ALA A 28 4.99 -7.75 -6.80
CA ALA A 28 5.17 -6.31 -6.88
C ALA A 28 5.64 -5.77 -5.53
N PRO A 29 6.81 -5.11 -5.43
CA PRO A 29 7.32 -4.63 -4.16
C PRO A 29 6.51 -3.50 -3.57
N LEU A 30 6.43 -3.50 -2.25
CA LEU A 30 5.92 -2.40 -1.44
C LEU A 30 7.10 -1.59 -0.91
N LEU A 31 7.11 -0.29 -1.16
CA LEU A 31 8.13 0.63 -0.71
C LEU A 31 7.56 1.58 0.32
N ARG A 32 8.24 1.76 1.45
CA ARG A 32 7.85 2.75 2.45
C ARG A 32 8.65 4.04 2.34
N CYS A 33 8.01 5.15 2.66
CA CYS A 33 8.66 6.41 2.98
C CYS A 33 8.66 6.57 4.51
N PRO A 34 9.83 6.55 5.18
CA PRO A 34 9.90 6.60 6.62
C PRO A 34 9.61 7.98 7.18
N ARG A 35 9.26 8.02 8.44
CA ARG A 35 9.30 9.27 9.21
C ARG A 35 10.74 9.64 9.51
N GLY A 36 11.16 10.86 9.18
CA GLY A 36 12.32 11.48 9.80
C GLY A 36 12.09 11.69 11.30
N ALA A 37 13.16 12.07 12.03
CA ALA A 37 13.21 12.18 13.48
C ALA A 37 11.94 12.70 14.14
N VAL A 38 11.65 12.14 15.29
CA VAL A 38 10.44 12.30 16.11
C VAL A 38 10.15 13.78 16.42
N HIS A 39 9.31 14.40 15.62
CA HIS A 39 8.59 15.59 16.02
C HIS A 39 7.13 15.20 16.23
N HIS A 40 6.71 15.17 17.47
CA HIS A 40 5.52 14.50 17.98
C HIS A 40 4.15 15.04 17.54
N TRP A 41 4.08 16.13 16.82
CA TRP A 41 2.81 16.81 16.56
C TRP A 41 2.41 16.99 15.11
N GLN A 42 3.27 16.64 14.16
CA GLN A 42 2.98 16.94 12.78
C GLN A 42 3.06 15.71 11.90
N THR A 43 1.98 15.46 11.15
CA THR A 43 2.04 14.52 10.03
C THR A 43 3.03 15.05 9.00
N ARG A 44 4.00 14.21 8.60
CA ARG A 44 4.96 14.56 7.57
C ARG A 44 4.27 14.80 6.23
N LEU A 45 4.71 15.83 5.51
CA LEU A 45 4.27 16.09 4.15
C LEU A 45 5.13 15.26 3.18
N TYR A 46 4.53 14.26 2.56
CA TYR A 46 5.22 13.35 1.62
C TYR A 46 5.22 13.86 0.17
N VAL A 47 4.53 14.97 -0.14
CA VAL A 47 4.35 15.45 -1.51
C VAL A 47 5.69 15.65 -2.22
N ARG A 48 6.64 16.35 -1.60
CA ARG A 48 7.96 16.60 -2.23
C ARG A 48 8.73 15.31 -2.47
N GLY A 49 8.72 14.38 -1.52
CA GLY A 49 9.44 13.12 -1.61
C GLY A 49 8.83 12.16 -2.64
N CYS A 50 7.50 12.06 -2.68
CA CYS A 50 6.82 11.06 -3.49
C CYS A 50 6.44 11.55 -4.89
N LEU A 51 6.31 12.86 -5.13
CA LEU A 51 5.83 13.42 -6.39
C LEU A 51 6.71 13.06 -7.62
N PRO A 52 8.05 13.10 -7.56
CA PRO A 52 8.88 12.67 -8.67
C PRO A 52 8.64 11.22 -9.06
N ALA A 53 8.60 10.31 -8.07
CA ALA A 53 8.32 8.90 -8.28
C ALA A 53 6.89 8.69 -8.83
N ALA A 54 5.89 9.37 -8.31
CA ALA A 54 4.50 9.29 -8.79
C ALA A 54 4.37 9.72 -10.24
N ARG A 55 5.07 10.78 -10.64
CA ARG A 55 5.06 11.33 -12.02
C ARG A 55 5.88 10.50 -13.02
N SER A 56 6.75 9.63 -12.57
CA SER A 56 7.59 8.79 -13.44
C SER A 56 6.79 7.75 -14.25
N GLY A 57 5.53 7.50 -13.90
CA GLY A 57 4.71 6.42 -14.48
C GLY A 57 5.06 5.02 -13.96
N LYS A 58 6.05 4.89 -13.05
CA LYS A 58 6.52 3.61 -12.50
C LYS A 58 5.77 3.18 -11.24
N VAL A 59 5.17 4.13 -10.53
CA VAL A 59 4.34 3.88 -9.35
C VAL A 59 2.91 3.58 -9.79
N LYS A 60 2.36 2.48 -9.30
CA LYS A 60 1.01 2.00 -9.62
C LYS A 60 -0.04 2.47 -8.62
N ALA A 61 0.35 2.58 -7.35
CA ALA A 61 -0.52 3.06 -6.28
C ALA A 61 0.29 3.70 -5.15
N LEU A 62 -0.36 4.60 -4.42
CA LEU A 62 0.17 5.23 -3.21
C LEU A 62 -0.86 5.10 -2.10
N ALA A 63 -0.44 4.65 -0.92
CA ALA A 63 -1.27 4.60 0.27
C ALA A 63 -0.66 5.51 1.35
N HIS A 64 -1.42 6.51 1.78
CA HIS A 64 -1.07 7.32 2.94
C HIS A 64 -1.56 6.61 4.20
N ILE A 65 -0.62 6.21 5.05
CA ILE A 65 -0.92 5.42 6.24
C ILE A 65 -1.25 6.36 7.41
N THR A 66 -2.52 6.43 7.73
CA THR A 66 -3.10 7.28 8.78
C THR A 66 -3.88 6.42 9.79
N GLY A 67 -4.98 6.90 10.34
CA GLY A 67 -5.90 6.08 11.14
C GLY A 67 -6.37 4.86 10.36
N GLY A 68 -6.39 3.70 11.00
CA GLY A 68 -6.57 2.41 10.35
C GLY A 68 -5.25 1.68 10.03
N GLY A 69 -4.12 2.37 10.17
CA GLY A 69 -2.77 1.80 10.00
C GLY A 69 -2.57 1.12 8.65
N LEU A 70 -1.63 0.19 8.58
CA LEU A 70 -1.34 -0.58 7.36
C LEU A 70 -2.53 -1.46 6.96
N LEU A 71 -3.22 -2.05 7.95
CA LEU A 71 -4.26 -3.05 7.72
C LEU A 71 -5.49 -2.50 6.99
N GLU A 72 -5.83 -1.22 7.20
CA GLU A 72 -7.01 -0.61 6.60
C GLU A 72 -6.69 0.34 5.45
N ASN A 73 -5.48 0.94 5.40
CA ASN A 73 -5.16 1.89 4.34
C ASN A 73 -4.64 1.22 3.08
N LEU A 74 -3.88 0.11 3.16
CA LEU A 74 -3.41 -0.61 1.98
C LEU A 74 -4.55 -1.18 1.13
N PRO A 75 -5.59 -1.83 1.70
CA PRO A 75 -6.69 -2.35 0.90
C PRO A 75 -7.41 -1.31 0.04
N ARG A 76 -7.41 -0.04 0.46
CA ARG A 76 -8.11 1.04 -0.27
C ARG A 76 -7.51 1.34 -1.65
N VAL A 77 -6.25 0.98 -1.85
CA VAL A 77 -5.51 1.26 -3.10
C VAL A 77 -5.14 0.00 -3.87
N LEU A 78 -5.48 -1.18 -3.35
CA LEU A 78 -5.21 -2.46 -3.98
C LEU A 78 -6.48 -3.03 -4.62
N PRO A 79 -6.34 -3.72 -5.76
CA PRO A 79 -7.46 -4.46 -6.33
C PRO A 79 -7.85 -5.64 -5.41
N ALA A 80 -9.10 -6.06 -5.48
CA ALA A 80 -9.67 -7.07 -4.55
C ALA A 80 -8.94 -8.44 -4.63
N GLU A 81 -8.41 -8.77 -5.80
CA GLU A 81 -7.66 -10.00 -6.09
C GLU A 81 -6.20 -9.95 -5.65
N ALA A 82 -5.71 -8.80 -5.15
CA ALA A 82 -4.35 -8.65 -4.65
C ALA A 82 -4.30 -8.69 -3.13
N ALA A 83 -3.27 -9.33 -2.59
CA ALA A 83 -2.91 -9.31 -1.18
C ALA A 83 -1.51 -8.73 -1.00
N ALA A 84 -1.34 -7.89 0.03
CA ALA A 84 -0.06 -7.36 0.44
C ALA A 84 0.57 -8.27 1.50
N GLN A 85 1.77 -8.78 1.21
CA GLN A 85 2.62 -9.43 2.20
C GLN A 85 3.66 -8.43 2.66
N VAL A 86 3.59 -8.04 3.94
CA VAL A 86 4.44 -7.02 4.54
C VAL A 86 5.39 -7.66 5.54
N ASP A 87 6.67 -7.36 5.42
CA ASP A 87 7.70 -7.78 6.38
C ASP A 87 7.99 -6.64 7.36
N ALA A 88 7.51 -6.79 8.58
CA ALA A 88 7.70 -5.83 9.65
C ALA A 88 9.16 -5.74 10.13
N ALA A 89 9.97 -6.76 9.89
CA ALA A 89 11.40 -6.73 10.21
C ALA A 89 12.19 -5.80 9.28
N ALA A 90 11.61 -5.38 8.13
CA ALA A 90 12.25 -4.47 7.20
C ALA A 90 12.44 -3.03 7.72
N TRP A 91 11.82 -2.69 8.87
CA TRP A 91 12.02 -1.37 9.50
C TRP A 91 11.92 -1.44 11.02
N THR A 92 12.53 -0.46 11.67
CA THR A 92 12.38 -0.26 13.12
C THR A 92 11.33 0.84 13.35
N PRO A 93 10.23 0.53 14.06
CA PRO A 93 9.27 1.56 14.45
C PRO A 93 9.91 2.58 15.40
N PRO A 94 9.50 3.87 15.35
CA PRO A 94 9.88 4.84 16.36
C PRO A 94 9.53 4.37 17.78
N ALA A 95 10.43 4.66 18.75
CA ALA A 95 10.33 4.18 20.13
C ALA A 95 8.99 4.49 20.82
N VAL A 96 8.31 5.56 20.40
CA VAL A 96 6.99 5.93 20.92
C VAL A 96 5.94 4.83 20.73
N PHE A 97 6.02 4.05 19.64
CA PHE A 97 5.06 2.96 19.41
C PHE A 97 5.31 1.78 20.36
N GLY A 98 6.58 1.47 20.66
CA GLY A 98 6.90 0.46 21.68
C GLY A 98 6.43 0.91 23.06
N TRP A 99 6.62 2.18 23.41
CA TRP A 99 6.10 2.73 24.67
C TRP A 99 4.57 2.64 24.71
N LEU A 100 3.86 3.03 23.63
CA LEU A 100 2.40 2.93 23.54
C LEU A 100 1.93 1.47 23.70
N ALA A 101 2.54 0.53 22.99
CA ALA A 101 2.22 -0.89 23.12
C ALA A 101 2.38 -1.37 24.58
N GLY A 102 3.48 -0.99 25.24
CA GLY A 102 3.75 -1.33 26.63
C GLY A 102 2.72 -0.75 27.61
N VAL A 103 2.29 0.50 27.42
CA VAL A 103 1.30 1.17 28.29
C VAL A 103 -0.11 0.64 28.06
N THR A 104 -0.51 0.47 26.79
CA THR A 104 -1.86 0.04 26.42
C THR A 104 -2.05 -1.48 26.47
N LYS A 105 -0.95 -2.23 26.55
CA LYS A 105 -0.95 -3.70 26.38
C LYS A 105 -1.56 -4.16 25.06
N ALA A 106 -1.53 -3.30 24.05
CA ALA A 106 -2.03 -3.62 22.73
C ALA A 106 -1.06 -4.54 22.00
N GLY A 107 -1.56 -5.65 21.48
CA GLY A 107 -0.78 -6.56 20.64
C GLY A 107 -0.43 -5.92 19.27
N SER A 108 0.53 -6.52 18.57
CA SER A 108 1.06 -6.00 17.30
C SER A 108 -0.04 -5.76 16.25
N THR A 109 -1.04 -6.62 16.16
CA THR A 109 -2.17 -6.47 15.24
C THR A 109 -2.97 -5.20 15.51
N GLU A 110 -3.27 -4.91 16.79
CA GLU A 110 -4.02 -3.71 17.17
C GLU A 110 -3.18 -2.44 16.93
N MET A 111 -1.89 -2.50 17.23
CA MET A 111 -0.95 -1.41 16.92
C MET A 111 -0.90 -1.12 15.42
N LEU A 112 -0.87 -2.15 14.56
CA LEU A 112 -0.87 -2.04 13.10
C LEU A 112 -2.21 -1.57 12.53
N ARG A 113 -3.32 -1.77 13.26
CA ARG A 113 -4.64 -1.27 12.87
C ARG A 113 -4.83 0.19 13.30
N THR A 114 -4.33 0.55 14.47
CA THR A 114 -4.55 1.89 15.03
C THR A 114 -3.52 2.90 14.55
N PHE A 115 -2.26 2.49 14.41
CA PHE A 115 -1.13 3.36 14.14
C PHE A 115 -0.39 2.99 12.85
N ASN A 116 0.33 3.95 12.32
CA ASN A 116 1.19 3.72 11.15
C ASN A 116 2.52 3.01 11.48
N CYS A 117 2.84 2.82 12.75
CA CYS A 117 4.06 2.14 13.26
C CYS A 117 5.37 2.60 12.55
N GLY A 118 5.45 3.87 12.16
CA GLY A 118 6.60 4.46 11.47
C GLY A 118 6.54 4.41 9.94
N VAL A 119 5.50 3.82 9.36
CA VAL A 119 5.28 3.81 7.91
C VAL A 119 4.21 4.84 7.54
N GLY A 120 4.59 6.00 7.03
CA GLY A 120 3.63 7.07 6.72
C GLY A 120 3.11 7.04 5.29
N MET A 121 3.89 6.51 4.34
CA MET A 121 3.50 6.38 2.94
C MET A 121 4.01 5.05 2.38
N VAL A 122 3.17 4.36 1.64
CA VAL A 122 3.54 3.14 0.91
C VAL A 122 3.33 3.38 -0.58
N LEU A 123 4.34 3.03 -1.38
CA LEU A 123 4.28 3.06 -2.82
C LEU A 123 4.29 1.64 -3.36
N VAL A 124 3.44 1.38 -4.33
CA VAL A 124 3.38 0.12 -5.08
C VAL A 124 3.96 0.36 -6.47
N CYS A 125 4.92 -0.45 -6.87
CA CYS A 125 5.51 -0.41 -8.21
C CYS A 125 5.76 -1.83 -8.73
N SER A 126 6.13 -1.97 -10.01
CA SER A 126 6.59 -3.27 -10.51
C SER A 126 7.99 -3.60 -9.97
N ALA A 127 8.30 -4.89 -9.87
CA ALA A 127 9.56 -5.37 -9.32
C ALA A 127 10.79 -4.80 -10.05
N GLU A 128 10.70 -4.68 -11.37
CA GLU A 128 11.74 -4.14 -12.25
C GLU A 128 12.06 -2.67 -12.00
N HIS A 129 11.12 -1.90 -11.46
CA HIS A 129 11.28 -0.47 -11.19
C HIS A 129 11.55 -0.14 -9.72
N ALA A 130 11.62 -1.14 -8.84
CA ALA A 130 11.73 -0.91 -7.41
C ALA A 130 12.97 -0.10 -7.01
N ASP A 131 14.13 -0.47 -7.55
CA ASP A 131 15.40 0.18 -7.20
C ASP A 131 15.47 1.60 -7.77
N GLU A 132 14.89 1.81 -8.96
CA GLU A 132 14.80 3.14 -9.57
C GLU A 132 13.86 4.06 -8.77
N VAL A 133 12.72 3.54 -8.33
CA VAL A 133 11.78 4.29 -7.48
C VAL A 133 12.43 4.63 -6.13
N LEU A 134 13.18 3.71 -5.52
CA LEU A 134 13.95 3.97 -4.30
C LEU A 134 15.01 5.06 -4.51
N ALA A 135 15.72 5.03 -5.63
CA ALA A 135 16.69 6.08 -5.99
C ALA A 135 16.02 7.45 -6.16
N MET A 136 14.83 7.51 -6.79
CA MET A 136 14.05 8.74 -6.91
C MET A 136 13.61 9.28 -5.54
N LEU A 137 13.15 8.41 -4.65
CA LEU A 137 12.77 8.79 -3.29
C LEU A 137 13.96 9.32 -2.50
N ALA A 138 15.11 8.66 -2.59
CA ALA A 138 16.34 9.10 -1.92
C ALA A 138 16.79 10.47 -2.42
N ALA A 139 16.80 10.70 -3.74
CA ALA A 139 17.13 11.98 -4.36
C ALA A 139 16.14 13.10 -3.97
N ALA A 140 14.88 12.75 -3.71
CA ALA A 140 13.84 13.68 -3.28
C ALA A 140 13.80 13.93 -1.75
N GLY A 141 14.80 13.44 -1.01
CA GLY A 141 14.93 13.67 0.44
C GLY A 141 14.34 12.59 1.33
N GLU A 142 14.11 11.38 0.79
CA GLU A 142 13.62 10.20 1.51
C GLU A 142 14.66 9.04 1.50
N PRO A 143 15.91 9.26 1.99
CA PRO A 143 16.99 8.28 1.87
C PRO A 143 16.75 6.99 2.67
N ALA A 144 15.87 7.04 3.65
CA ALA A 144 15.49 5.87 4.44
C ALA A 144 14.26 5.12 3.89
N ALA A 145 13.82 5.43 2.66
CA ALA A 145 12.84 4.62 1.97
C ALA A 145 13.41 3.22 1.71
N CYS A 146 12.61 2.19 1.96
CA CYS A 146 13.04 0.81 1.77
C CYS A 146 11.89 -0.08 1.31
N ARG A 147 12.22 -1.24 0.78
CA ARG A 147 11.25 -2.28 0.45
C ARG A 147 10.74 -2.92 1.74
N ILE A 148 9.43 -3.00 1.90
CA ILE A 148 8.79 -3.58 3.08
C ILE A 148 7.93 -4.80 2.76
N GLY A 149 7.86 -5.23 1.51
CA GLY A 149 7.04 -6.37 1.15
C GLY A 149 6.72 -6.44 -0.33
N CYS A 150 5.72 -7.24 -0.66
CA CYS A 150 5.28 -7.44 -2.04
C CYS A 150 3.77 -7.72 -2.13
N LEU A 151 3.25 -7.63 -3.34
CA LEU A 151 1.89 -8.04 -3.67
C LEU A 151 1.88 -9.45 -4.26
N THR A 152 0.91 -10.25 -3.85
CA THR A 152 0.64 -11.58 -4.39
C THR A 152 -0.83 -11.68 -4.81
N ALA A 153 -1.19 -12.73 -5.54
CA ALA A 153 -2.59 -13.07 -5.74
C ALA A 153 -3.23 -13.39 -4.39
N ARG A 154 -4.43 -12.83 -4.15
CA ARG A 154 -5.19 -13.09 -2.94
C ARG A 154 -5.93 -14.42 -3.08
N ALA A 155 -5.76 -15.31 -2.12
CA ALA A 155 -6.58 -16.51 -2.03
C ALA A 155 -7.99 -16.15 -1.52
N ASP A 156 -8.98 -16.94 -1.93
CA ASP A 156 -10.37 -16.74 -1.50
C ASP A 156 -10.48 -16.76 0.03
N GLY A 157 -11.14 -15.75 0.59
CA GLY A 157 -11.31 -15.62 2.04
C GLY A 157 -10.07 -15.18 2.81
N ALA A 158 -8.90 -15.04 2.17
CA ALA A 158 -7.69 -14.58 2.83
C ALA A 158 -7.74 -13.07 3.14
N PRO A 159 -7.05 -12.61 4.20
CA PRO A 159 -6.90 -11.18 4.45
C PRO A 159 -6.15 -10.51 3.29
N GLN A 160 -6.50 -9.25 3.03
CA GLN A 160 -5.86 -8.49 1.94
C GLN A 160 -4.50 -7.91 2.35
N VAL A 161 -4.19 -7.87 3.64
CA VAL A 161 -2.89 -7.47 4.19
C VAL A 161 -2.46 -8.51 5.21
N ASP A 162 -1.30 -9.10 5.00
CA ASP A 162 -0.64 -10.04 5.91
C ASP A 162 0.69 -9.41 6.34
N VAL A 163 0.83 -9.11 7.63
CA VAL A 163 2.05 -8.52 8.21
C VAL A 163 2.75 -9.55 9.05
N ARG A 164 4.00 -9.85 8.72
CA ARG A 164 4.84 -10.83 9.40
C ARG A 164 6.07 -10.17 10.02
N GLY A 165 6.74 -10.86 10.91
CA GLY A 165 8.01 -10.38 11.50
C GLY A 165 7.84 -9.29 12.55
N THR A 166 6.66 -9.08 13.11
CA THR A 166 6.42 -8.11 14.20
C THR A 166 7.17 -8.45 15.48
N ASP A 167 7.57 -9.70 15.68
CA ASP A 167 8.37 -10.14 16.83
C ASP A 167 9.72 -9.41 16.91
N ALA A 168 10.25 -8.99 15.75
CA ALA A 168 11.48 -8.19 15.68
C ALA A 168 11.36 -6.83 16.39
N TRP A 169 10.15 -6.35 16.68
CA TRP A 169 9.93 -5.07 17.37
C TRP A 169 10.02 -5.17 18.89
N GLY A 170 9.99 -6.40 19.44
CA GLY A 170 10.07 -6.62 20.88
C GLY A 170 8.90 -6.05 21.68
N TRP A 171 7.74 -5.90 21.07
CA TRP A 171 6.50 -5.47 21.74
C TRP A 171 5.75 -6.72 22.21
N ALA A 172 6.11 -7.26 23.33
CA ALA A 172 5.40 -8.36 23.96
C ALA A 172 4.33 -7.84 24.92
#